data_2aab13ab05e6e2b1bfd9d738460f5fb8
#
_entry.id   2aab13ab05e6e2b1bfd9d738460f5fb8
#
_cell.length_a   1.000
_cell.length_b   1.000
_cell.length_c   1.000
_cell.angle_alpha   90.00
_cell.angle_beta   90.00
_cell.angle_gamma   90.00
#
_symmetry.space_group_name_H-M   'P 1'
#
loop_
_entity.id
_entity.type
_entity.pdbx_description
1 polymer ?
#
loop_
_entity_poly.entity_id
_entity_poly.type
_entity_poly.pdbx_seq_one_letter_code
_entity_poly.pdbx_strand_id
1 'polypeptide(L)'
;MLKQQVKIKKLKENAILPTYGTPYSAGADLYACMDEPVTIAPGETVLIKTGLAMAIPAGYAGLIYARSGLATKKGLAPANKVGVVDADYRGEVMVPLHNHSRVAVTVEH
;
A
#
# COMPACT_ATOMS: atom_id res chain seq x y z
N MET A 1 -11.34 23.19 -6.29
CA MET A 1 -11.23 21.72 -6.41
C MET A 1 -12.19 21.06 -5.44
N LEU A 2 -12.99 20.13 -5.93
CA LEU A 2 -13.88 19.34 -5.08
C LEU A 2 -13.08 18.29 -4.32
N LYS A 3 -13.29 18.22 -3.01
CA LYS A 3 -12.73 17.17 -2.17
C LYS A 3 -13.73 16.04 -2.03
N GLN A 4 -13.25 14.82 -2.13
CA GLN A 4 -14.04 13.63 -1.87
C GLN A 4 -13.57 12.99 -0.57
N GLN A 5 -14.50 12.45 0.18
CA GLN A 5 -14.18 11.69 1.38
C GLN A 5 -14.17 10.20 1.06
N VAL A 6 -13.14 9.52 1.54
CA VAL A 6 -13.02 8.07 1.46
C VAL A 6 -13.19 7.53 2.86
N LYS A 7 -14.23 6.72 3.06
CA LYS A 7 -14.43 6.04 4.35
C LYS A 7 -13.46 4.88 4.44
N ILE A 8 -12.80 4.77 5.59
CA ILE A 8 -11.80 3.73 5.83
C ILE A 8 -12.14 3.02 7.12
N LYS A 9 -12.14 1.67 7.05
CA LYS A 9 -12.36 0.82 8.21
C LYS A 9 -11.06 0.15 8.59
N LYS A 10 -10.66 0.24 9.85
CA LYS A 10 -9.56 -0.56 10.39
C LYS A 10 -10.06 -1.97 10.64
N LEU A 11 -9.40 -2.94 10.04
CA LEU A 11 -9.69 -4.36 10.25
C LEU A 11 -8.89 -4.92 11.44
N LYS A 12 -7.84 -4.20 11.85
CA LYS A 12 -7.02 -4.51 13.03
C LYS A 12 -6.76 -3.23 13.81
N GLU A 13 -6.66 -3.34 15.13
CA GLU A 13 -6.44 -2.17 15.99
C GLU A 13 -5.14 -1.44 15.67
N ASN A 14 -4.09 -2.18 15.32
CA ASN A 14 -2.79 -1.63 15.01
C ASN A 14 -2.63 -1.17 13.57
N ALA A 15 -3.69 -1.22 12.75
CA ALA A 15 -3.65 -0.65 11.41
C ALA A 15 -3.48 0.86 11.46
N ILE A 16 -2.72 1.39 10.51
CA ILE A 16 -2.40 2.82 10.44
C ILE A 16 -3.15 3.41 9.26
N LEU A 17 -3.92 4.48 9.50
CA LEU A 17 -4.61 5.19 8.42
C LEU A 17 -3.60 5.84 7.49
N PRO A 18 -3.90 5.93 6.18
CA PRO A 18 -3.00 6.58 5.23
C PRO A 18 -2.71 8.02 5.64
N THR A 19 -1.48 8.44 5.43
CA THR A 19 -1.04 9.81 5.77
C THR A 19 -0.37 10.47 4.58
N TYR A 20 -0.45 11.80 4.53
CA TYR A 20 0.27 12.59 3.55
C TYR A 20 1.60 13.04 4.15
N GLY A 21 2.70 12.84 3.43
CA GLY A 21 4.02 13.25 3.91
C GLY A 21 4.16 14.76 4.02
N THR A 22 3.55 15.50 3.10
CA THR A 22 3.50 16.96 3.09
C THR A 22 2.13 17.43 2.62
N PRO A 23 1.76 18.73 2.82
CA PRO A 23 0.51 19.27 2.27
C PRO A 23 0.43 19.20 0.73
N TYR A 24 1.57 19.06 0.07
CA TYR A 24 1.66 19.01 -1.40
C TYR A 24 1.83 17.60 -1.95
N SER A 25 1.81 16.57 -1.10
CA SER A 25 1.93 15.20 -1.56
C SER A 25 0.76 14.82 -2.45
N ALA A 26 1.05 14.21 -3.62
CA ALA A 26 0.03 13.79 -4.57
C ALA A 26 -0.78 12.60 -4.04
N GLY A 27 -0.15 11.73 -3.28
CA GLY A 27 -0.78 10.54 -2.72
C GLY A 27 -0.55 10.39 -1.24
N ALA A 28 -1.40 9.59 -0.61
CA ALA A 28 -1.24 9.22 0.78
C ALA A 28 -0.42 7.93 0.89
N ASP A 29 0.42 7.84 1.91
CA ASP A 29 1.22 6.65 2.19
C ASP A 29 0.37 5.58 2.86
N LEU A 30 0.43 4.36 2.32
CA LEU A 30 -0.10 3.16 2.97
C LEU A 30 0.98 2.50 3.81
N TYR A 31 0.58 1.93 4.94
CA TYR A 31 1.47 1.29 5.89
C TYR A 31 1.19 -0.20 5.96
N ALA A 32 2.26 -0.98 6.03
CA ALA A 32 2.14 -2.41 6.29
C ALA A 32 1.58 -2.65 7.69
N CYS A 33 0.70 -3.64 7.81
CA CYS A 33 0.11 -4.04 9.09
C CYS A 33 0.35 -5.54 9.28
N MET A 34 1.34 -5.87 10.11
CA MET A 34 1.78 -7.25 10.29
C MET A 34 2.11 -7.50 11.76
N ASP A 35 1.94 -8.74 12.19
CA ASP A 35 2.33 -9.14 13.55
C ASP A 35 3.84 -9.35 13.66
N GLU A 36 4.49 -9.75 12.55
CA GLU A 36 5.93 -10.00 12.50
C GLU A 36 6.51 -9.40 11.22
N PRO A 37 7.80 -9.00 11.24
CA PRO A 37 8.48 -8.56 10.03
C PRO A 37 8.45 -9.64 8.95
N VAL A 38 8.37 -9.22 7.69
CA VAL A 38 8.38 -10.11 6.53
C VAL A 38 9.61 -9.80 5.68
N THR A 39 10.42 -10.82 5.43
CA THR A 39 11.61 -10.70 4.57
C THR A 39 11.27 -11.20 3.18
N ILE A 40 11.54 -10.36 2.19
CA ILE A 40 11.29 -10.66 0.78
C ILE A 40 12.62 -10.94 0.11
N ALA A 41 12.81 -12.17 -0.34
CA ALA A 41 14.04 -12.58 -1.04
C ALA A 41 14.08 -11.95 -2.44
N PRO A 42 15.29 -11.82 -3.03
CA PRO A 42 15.42 -11.34 -4.41
C PRO A 42 14.53 -12.14 -5.37
N GLY A 43 13.78 -11.44 -6.22
CA GLY A 43 12.88 -12.06 -7.18
C GLY A 43 11.57 -12.59 -6.60
N GLU A 44 11.36 -12.45 -5.30
CA GLU A 44 10.16 -12.93 -4.62
C GLU A 44 9.08 -11.85 -4.57
N THR A 45 7.82 -12.26 -4.62
CA THR A 45 6.66 -11.40 -4.40
C THR A 45 5.93 -11.86 -3.15
N VAL A 46 5.66 -10.93 -2.22
CA VAL A 46 4.89 -11.23 -1.01
C VAL A 46 3.74 -10.25 -0.91
N LEU A 47 2.56 -10.78 -0.60
CA LEU A 47 1.37 -9.96 -0.42
C LEU A 47 1.40 -9.31 0.97
N ILE A 48 1.53 -7.99 1.00
CA ILE A 48 1.61 -7.22 2.24
C ILE A 48 0.25 -6.64 2.57
N LYS A 49 -0.24 -6.93 3.77
CA LYS A 49 -1.54 -6.47 4.25
C LYS A 49 -1.42 -5.07 4.87
N THR A 50 -2.47 -4.27 4.74
CA THR A 50 -2.55 -2.93 5.35
C THR A 50 -3.45 -2.89 6.58
N GLY A 51 -4.28 -3.91 6.77
CA GLY A 51 -5.29 -3.92 7.84
C GLY A 51 -6.44 -2.94 7.60
N LEU A 52 -6.60 -2.46 6.37
CA LEU A 52 -7.60 -1.45 6.02
C LEU A 52 -8.54 -1.95 4.94
N ALA A 53 -9.82 -1.58 5.06
CA ALA A 53 -10.80 -1.66 3.98
C ALA A 53 -11.29 -0.25 3.67
N MET A 54 -11.55 0.03 2.41
CA MET A 54 -11.92 1.37 1.96
C MET A 54 -13.22 1.35 1.16
N ALA A 55 -13.97 2.45 1.25
CA ALA A 55 -15.13 2.70 0.42
C ALA A 55 -14.79 3.84 -0.55
N ILE A 56 -14.25 3.48 -1.70
CA ILE A 56 -13.96 4.45 -2.77
C ILE A 56 -15.30 4.90 -3.35
N PRO A 57 -15.56 6.22 -3.48
CA PRO A 57 -16.81 6.70 -4.06
C PRO A 57 -17.00 6.23 -5.50
N ALA A 58 -18.25 6.00 -5.89
CA ALA A 58 -18.59 5.67 -7.28
C ALA A 58 -18.07 6.73 -8.24
N GLY A 59 -17.53 6.32 -9.37
CA GLY A 59 -16.89 7.21 -10.34
C GLY A 59 -15.41 7.44 -10.09
N TYR A 60 -14.87 6.85 -9.03
CA TYR A 60 -13.44 6.93 -8.67
C TYR A 60 -12.82 5.56 -8.56
N ALA A 61 -11.51 5.51 -8.57
CA ALA A 61 -10.74 4.30 -8.30
C ALA A 61 -9.56 4.65 -7.40
N GLY A 62 -9.14 3.70 -6.58
CA GLY A 62 -7.91 3.83 -5.83
C GLY A 62 -6.74 3.28 -6.65
N LEU A 63 -5.67 4.05 -6.77
CA LEU A 63 -4.47 3.61 -7.48
C LEU A 63 -3.31 3.54 -6.52
N ILE A 64 -2.68 2.36 -6.42
CA ILE A 64 -1.56 2.12 -5.52
C ILE A 64 -0.28 2.07 -6.34
N TYR A 65 0.59 3.04 -6.09
CA TYR A 65 1.87 3.20 -6.76
C TYR A 65 3.03 2.86 -5.82
N ALA A 66 4.18 2.60 -6.40
CA ALA A 66 5.41 2.46 -5.65
C ALA A 66 5.80 3.79 -4.99
N ARG A 67 6.45 3.70 -3.82
CA ARG A 67 7.17 4.85 -3.27
C ARG A 67 8.54 4.93 -3.92
N SER A 68 8.93 6.13 -4.36
CA SER A 68 10.16 6.32 -5.12
C SER A 68 11.40 5.85 -4.35
N GLY A 69 11.54 6.22 -3.07
CA GLY A 69 12.69 5.83 -2.27
C GLY A 69 12.76 4.32 -2.02
N LEU A 70 11.62 3.69 -1.76
CA LEU A 70 11.55 2.26 -1.53
C LEU A 70 11.87 1.49 -2.82
N ALA A 71 11.36 1.95 -3.96
CA ALA A 71 11.60 1.33 -5.26
C ALA A 71 13.04 1.50 -5.73
N THR A 72 13.59 2.73 -5.64
CA THR A 72 14.90 3.04 -6.19
C THR A 72 16.05 2.61 -5.30
N LYS A 73 15.91 2.71 -3.98
CA LYS A 73 16.97 2.38 -3.03
C LYS A 73 16.93 0.93 -2.57
N LYS A 74 15.75 0.37 -2.38
CA LYS A 74 15.60 -0.99 -1.84
C LYS A 74 15.08 -1.99 -2.86
N GLY A 75 14.63 -1.54 -4.03
CA GLY A 75 14.14 -2.41 -5.07
C GLY A 75 12.78 -3.04 -4.78
N LEU A 76 11.99 -2.48 -3.86
CA LEU A 76 10.64 -2.95 -3.57
C LEU A 76 9.60 -2.10 -4.29
N ALA A 77 8.74 -2.75 -5.06
CA ALA A 77 7.65 -2.09 -5.76
C ALA A 77 6.48 -3.06 -5.93
N PRO A 78 5.25 -2.55 -6.13
CA PRO A 78 4.12 -3.43 -6.41
C PRO A 78 4.38 -4.27 -7.66
N ALA A 79 4.17 -5.59 -7.55
CA ALA A 79 4.39 -6.53 -8.65
C ALA A 79 3.44 -6.26 -9.82
N ASN A 80 2.24 -5.76 -9.55
CA ASN A 80 1.25 -5.38 -10.55
C ASN A 80 1.51 -3.98 -11.14
N LYS A 81 2.61 -3.33 -10.76
CA LYS A 81 3.02 -1.98 -11.15
C LYS A 81 2.09 -0.91 -10.61
N VAL A 82 0.82 -0.95 -10.93
CA VAL A 82 -0.22 -0.10 -10.34
C VAL A 82 -1.33 -1.00 -9.86
N GLY A 83 -1.58 -1.01 -8.56
CA GLY A 83 -2.72 -1.70 -8.00
C GLY A 83 -3.97 -0.87 -8.18
N VAL A 84 -5.04 -1.47 -8.69
CA VAL A 84 -6.32 -0.77 -8.88
C VAL A 84 -7.32 -1.28 -7.85
N VAL A 85 -7.83 -0.35 -7.03
CA VAL A 85 -8.90 -0.63 -6.07
C VAL A 85 -10.19 -0.09 -6.65
N ASP A 86 -11.11 -0.99 -7.00
CA ASP A 86 -12.40 -0.63 -7.58
C ASP A 86 -13.31 0.03 -6.53
N ALA A 87 -14.23 0.85 -7.00
CA ALA A 87 -15.18 1.54 -6.11
C ALA A 87 -16.06 0.57 -5.31
N ASP A 88 -16.33 -0.62 -5.83
CA ASP A 88 -17.13 -1.64 -5.16
C ASP A 88 -16.31 -2.65 -4.33
N TYR A 89 -14.99 -2.51 -4.31
CA TYR A 89 -14.14 -3.40 -3.51
C TYR A 89 -14.23 -3.03 -2.03
N ARG A 90 -14.62 -3.98 -1.19
CA ARG A 90 -14.76 -3.80 0.27
C ARG A 90 -13.86 -4.71 1.08
N GLY A 91 -13.02 -5.49 0.42
CA GLY A 91 -12.04 -6.33 1.10
C GLY A 91 -10.84 -5.56 1.63
N GLU A 92 -9.94 -6.27 2.26
CA GLU A 92 -8.70 -5.68 2.75
C GLU A 92 -7.83 -5.20 1.60
N VAL A 93 -7.29 -4.00 1.73
CA VAL A 93 -6.29 -3.46 0.79
C VAL A 93 -4.96 -4.14 1.06
N MET A 94 -4.44 -4.83 0.05
CA MET A 94 -3.18 -5.55 0.14
C MET A 94 -2.30 -5.18 -1.05
N VAL A 95 -1.00 -5.17 -0.83
CA VAL A 95 -0.03 -4.78 -1.86
C VAL A 95 0.95 -5.91 -2.11
N PRO A 96 0.98 -6.48 -3.33
CA PRO A 96 1.97 -7.50 -3.67
C PRO A 96 3.31 -6.81 -3.94
N LEU A 97 4.21 -6.83 -2.94
CA LEU A 97 5.54 -6.24 -3.10
C LEU A 97 6.50 -7.24 -3.71
N HIS A 98 7.17 -6.84 -4.77
CA HIS A 98 8.20 -7.62 -5.45
C HIS A 98 9.57 -7.03 -5.17
N ASN A 99 10.53 -7.90 -4.86
CA ASN A 99 11.91 -7.49 -4.65
C ASN A 99 12.70 -7.61 -5.96
N HIS A 100 12.97 -6.46 -6.59
CA HIS A 100 13.75 -6.35 -7.82
C HIS A 100 15.26 -6.28 -7.57
N SER A 101 15.67 -6.24 -6.30
CA SER A 101 17.09 -6.12 -5.95
C SER A 101 17.76 -7.49 -5.87
N ARG A 102 19.05 -7.47 -5.54
CA ARG A 102 19.85 -8.70 -5.36
C ARG A 102 20.02 -9.06 -3.89
N VAL A 103 19.40 -8.33 -2.99
CA VAL A 103 19.52 -8.48 -1.54
C VAL A 103 18.13 -8.64 -0.94
N ALA A 104 18.00 -9.53 0.03
CA ALA A 104 16.74 -9.66 0.77
C ALA A 104 16.40 -8.36 1.49
N VAL A 105 15.11 -7.98 1.48
CA VAL A 105 14.63 -6.76 2.13
C VAL A 105 13.53 -7.13 3.12
N THR A 106 13.65 -6.59 4.34
CA THR A 106 12.67 -6.83 5.41
C THR A 106 11.68 -5.67 5.47
N VAL A 107 10.39 -6.01 5.45
CA VAL A 107 9.29 -5.07 5.64
C VAL A 107 8.81 -5.19 7.08
N GLU A 108 8.69 -4.07 7.76
CA GLU A 108 8.23 -4.00 9.14
C GLU A 108 6.95 -3.16 9.23
N HIS A 109 6.22 -3.40 10.32
CA HIS A 109 4.98 -2.67 10.62
C HIS A 109 5.26 -1.18 10.89
#